data_9b0d2145dc1dd30aff663cbc52331cd2
#
_entry.id   9b0d2145dc1dd30aff663cbc52331cd2
#
_cell.length_a   1.000
_cell.length_b   1.000
_cell.length_c   1.000
_cell.angle_alpha   90.00
_cell.angle_beta   90.00
_cell.angle_gamma   90.00
#
_symmetry.space_group_name_H-M   'P 1'
#
loop_
_entity.id
_entity.type
_entity.pdbx_description
1 polymer ?
#
loop_
_entity_poly.entity_id
_entity_poly.type
_entity_poly.pdbx_seq_one_letter_code
_entity_poly.pdbx_strand_id
1 'polypeptide(L)'
;PADKFTFGLWTVGWQARDPFGDATRDALDPVRTVNELAARGAHGVTFHDDDLIPFGSDDSSRRGHIDRFKKALAETGMKVPMATTNLFTHPVFKDGAFTSNDKDIRRYAIRKVMKNIELAVELGATTYVCWGGREGAESDGAKDAYVALDRFREAFNTLGEFVTDNGYDIKFAIEPKPNEPRGDIF
;
A
#
# COMPACT_ATOMS: atom_id res chain seq x y z
N PRO A 1 -4.32 -8.97 -27.17
CA PRO A 1 -5.52 -9.31 -26.41
C PRO A 1 -6.32 -8.05 -26.06
N ALA A 2 -7.65 -8.20 -25.99
CA ALA A 2 -8.53 -7.10 -25.62
C ALA A 2 -8.40 -6.76 -24.12
N ASP A 3 -8.04 -7.75 -23.31
CA ASP A 3 -7.93 -7.62 -21.86
C ASP A 3 -6.56 -7.09 -21.44
N LYS A 4 -6.57 -6.23 -20.42
CA LYS A 4 -5.38 -5.58 -19.85
C LYS A 4 -5.12 -6.16 -18.48
N PHE A 5 -4.04 -6.92 -18.34
CA PHE A 5 -3.64 -7.53 -17.07
C PHE A 5 -2.59 -6.69 -16.37
N THR A 6 -2.79 -6.43 -15.07
CA THR A 6 -1.82 -5.80 -14.18
C THR A 6 -1.49 -6.73 -13.02
N PHE A 7 -0.29 -6.58 -12.46
CA PHE A 7 0.23 -7.49 -11.45
C PHE A 7 0.68 -6.70 -10.22
N GLY A 8 0.28 -7.16 -9.03
CA GLY A 8 0.79 -6.63 -7.77
C GLY A 8 2.27 -7.01 -7.59
N LEU A 9 3.13 -6.03 -7.34
CA LEU A 9 4.55 -6.29 -7.08
C LEU A 9 4.72 -7.21 -5.86
N TRP A 10 3.86 -7.09 -4.85
CA TRP A 10 3.83 -7.99 -3.68
C TRP A 10 3.52 -9.45 -4.05
N THR A 11 2.75 -9.68 -5.10
CA THR A 11 2.37 -11.03 -5.53
C THR A 11 3.53 -11.70 -6.28
N VAL A 12 4.09 -11.01 -7.27
CA VAL A 12 5.23 -11.56 -8.06
C VAL A 12 6.52 -11.57 -7.26
N GLY A 13 6.68 -10.64 -6.32
CA GLY A 13 7.81 -10.55 -5.40
C GLY A 13 7.65 -11.35 -4.10
N TRP A 14 6.65 -12.22 -4.02
CA TRP A 14 6.39 -13.00 -2.80
C TRP A 14 7.59 -13.84 -2.36
N GLN A 15 8.12 -13.53 -1.18
CA GLN A 15 9.31 -14.18 -0.66
C GLN A 15 9.04 -15.54 0.02
N ALA A 16 7.77 -15.94 0.12
CA ALA A 16 7.34 -17.23 0.69
C ALA A 16 7.92 -17.49 2.09
N ARG A 17 7.39 -16.82 3.10
CA ARG A 17 7.78 -17.06 4.47
C ARG A 17 7.30 -18.43 4.95
N ASP A 18 8.20 -19.16 5.57
CA ASP A 18 7.85 -20.31 6.41
C ASP A 18 7.19 -19.82 7.70
N PRO A 19 6.11 -20.44 8.21
CA PRO A 19 5.50 -20.08 9.48
C PRO A 19 6.47 -20.11 10.67
N PHE A 20 7.55 -20.89 10.59
CA PHE A 20 8.54 -21.10 11.63
C PHE A 20 9.92 -20.50 11.30
N GLY A 21 10.04 -19.78 10.19
CA GLY A 21 11.33 -19.28 9.71
C GLY A 21 11.24 -18.00 8.90
N ASP A 22 12.36 -17.68 8.30
CA ASP A 22 12.54 -16.51 7.46
C ASP A 22 11.98 -16.70 6.03
N ALA A 23 12.10 -15.66 5.22
CA ALA A 23 11.77 -15.73 3.80
C ALA A 23 12.62 -16.78 3.07
N THR A 24 11.99 -17.59 2.21
CA THR A 24 12.65 -18.66 1.45
C THR A 24 13.18 -18.21 0.09
N ARG A 25 12.91 -16.98 -0.29
CA ARG A 25 13.35 -16.35 -1.54
C ARG A 25 13.88 -14.95 -1.27
N ASP A 26 14.82 -14.52 -2.08
CA ASP A 26 15.28 -13.14 -2.08
C ASP A 26 14.17 -12.17 -2.53
N ALA A 27 14.24 -10.93 -2.05
CA ALA A 27 13.39 -9.86 -2.54
C ALA A 27 13.71 -9.57 -4.02
N LEU A 28 12.67 -9.43 -4.85
CA LEU A 28 12.85 -9.06 -6.24
C LEU A 28 13.07 -7.54 -6.36
N ASP A 29 13.98 -7.16 -7.26
CA ASP A 29 14.12 -5.75 -7.64
C ASP A 29 12.90 -5.32 -8.46
N PRO A 30 12.18 -4.24 -8.07
CA PRO A 30 10.97 -3.79 -8.76
C PRO A 30 11.22 -3.41 -10.23
N VAL A 31 12.39 -2.88 -10.55
CA VAL A 31 12.78 -2.51 -11.92
C VAL A 31 12.92 -3.77 -12.79
N ARG A 32 13.61 -4.78 -12.28
CA ARG A 32 13.71 -6.07 -12.96
C ARG A 32 12.32 -6.68 -13.17
N THR A 33 11.46 -6.62 -12.14
CA THR A 33 10.10 -7.16 -12.21
C THR A 33 9.28 -6.48 -13.30
N VAL A 34 9.33 -5.15 -13.42
CA VAL A 34 8.68 -4.40 -14.49
C VAL A 34 9.15 -4.86 -15.87
N ASN A 35 10.46 -4.98 -16.09
CA ASN A 35 11.01 -5.42 -17.36
C ASN A 35 10.57 -6.85 -17.74
N GLU A 36 10.61 -7.76 -16.78
CA GLU A 36 10.22 -9.16 -16.99
C GLU A 36 8.72 -9.32 -17.26
N LEU A 37 7.86 -8.54 -16.59
CA LEU A 37 6.42 -8.53 -16.85
C LEU A 37 6.10 -7.90 -18.20
N ALA A 38 6.75 -6.80 -18.56
CA ALA A 38 6.58 -6.17 -19.86
C ALA A 38 6.96 -7.11 -21.00
N ALA A 39 8.07 -7.85 -20.88
CA ALA A 39 8.49 -8.86 -21.87
C ALA A 39 7.47 -10.00 -22.04
N ARG A 40 6.58 -10.21 -21.08
CA ARG A 40 5.49 -11.21 -21.10
C ARG A 40 4.15 -10.63 -21.52
N GLY A 41 4.10 -9.35 -21.88
CA GLY A 41 2.89 -8.68 -22.38
C GLY A 41 1.95 -8.17 -21.28
N ALA A 42 2.42 -8.00 -20.05
CA ALA A 42 1.65 -7.34 -19.01
C ALA A 42 1.35 -5.89 -19.39
N HIS A 43 0.17 -5.39 -18.98
CA HIS A 43 -0.20 -4.00 -19.21
C HIS A 43 0.40 -3.07 -18.16
N GLY A 44 0.53 -3.52 -16.93
CA GLY A 44 1.01 -2.67 -15.85
C GLY A 44 1.29 -3.43 -14.57
N VAL A 45 1.67 -2.66 -13.55
CA VAL A 45 1.92 -3.12 -12.18
C VAL A 45 1.16 -2.27 -11.19
N THR A 46 0.91 -2.85 -10.03
CA THR A 46 0.37 -2.17 -8.84
C THR A 46 1.32 -2.40 -7.68
N PHE A 47 1.32 -1.52 -6.69
CA PHE A 47 2.33 -1.58 -5.63
C PHE A 47 1.81 -1.13 -4.27
N HIS A 48 2.40 -1.69 -3.20
CA HIS A 48 2.50 -1.03 -1.91
C HIS A 48 3.73 -0.12 -1.91
N ASP A 49 3.70 0.93 -1.12
CA ASP A 49 4.86 1.82 -0.98
C ASP A 49 6.16 1.07 -0.65
N ASP A 50 6.08 0.04 0.20
CA ASP A 50 7.23 -0.76 0.63
C ASP A 50 7.73 -1.74 -0.46
N ASP A 51 6.94 -2.02 -1.50
CA ASP A 51 7.39 -2.80 -2.66
C ASP A 51 8.43 -2.04 -3.50
N LEU A 52 8.36 -0.70 -3.48
CA LEU A 52 9.25 0.19 -4.23
C LEU A 52 10.35 0.78 -3.37
N ILE A 53 10.02 1.16 -2.14
CA ILE A 53 10.88 1.96 -1.28
C ILE A 53 11.01 1.22 0.06
N PRO A 54 12.19 0.66 0.37
CA PRO A 54 12.39 -0.04 1.63
C PRO A 54 12.00 0.83 2.83
N PHE A 55 11.33 0.22 3.81
CA PHE A 55 10.90 0.90 5.02
C PHE A 55 12.10 1.56 5.74
N GLY A 56 11.96 2.83 6.13
CA GLY A 56 13.03 3.59 6.79
C GLY A 56 14.03 4.25 5.84
N SER A 57 13.82 4.18 4.51
CA SER A 57 14.65 4.91 3.55
C SER A 57 14.64 6.42 3.81
N ASP A 58 15.80 7.05 3.76
CA ASP A 58 15.91 8.50 3.74
C ASP A 58 15.40 9.11 2.41
N ASP A 59 15.27 10.42 2.36
CA ASP A 59 14.69 11.10 1.19
C ASP A 59 15.55 10.95 -0.07
N SER A 60 16.87 10.85 0.06
CA SER A 60 17.79 10.63 -1.08
C SER A 60 17.62 9.23 -1.66
N SER A 61 17.67 8.22 -0.80
CA SER A 61 17.46 6.82 -1.20
C SER A 61 16.07 6.61 -1.80
N ARG A 62 15.05 7.21 -1.17
CA ARG A 62 13.68 7.20 -1.68
C ARG A 62 13.60 7.76 -3.10
N ARG A 63 14.19 8.92 -3.35
CA ARG A 63 14.26 9.53 -4.68
C ARG A 63 14.91 8.60 -5.70
N GLY A 64 16.05 8.03 -5.36
CA GLY A 64 16.76 7.10 -6.22
C GLY A 64 15.93 5.87 -6.63
N HIS A 65 15.16 5.28 -5.69
CA HIS A 65 14.24 4.17 -6.00
C HIS A 65 13.12 4.61 -6.96
N ILE A 66 12.51 5.76 -6.73
CA ILE A 66 11.44 6.31 -7.57
C ILE A 66 11.95 6.57 -8.99
N ASP A 67 13.08 7.24 -9.14
CA ASP A 67 13.63 7.60 -10.44
C ASP A 67 13.98 6.37 -11.28
N ARG A 68 14.57 5.34 -10.67
CA ARG A 68 14.84 4.05 -11.34
C ARG A 68 13.56 3.38 -11.81
N PHE A 69 12.53 3.38 -10.96
CA PHE A 69 11.24 2.77 -11.29
C PHE A 69 10.52 3.54 -12.40
N LYS A 70 10.48 4.86 -12.34
CA LYS A 70 9.91 5.71 -13.41
C LYS A 70 10.62 5.49 -14.75
N LYS A 71 11.94 5.36 -14.73
CA LYS A 71 12.71 5.04 -15.94
C LYS A 71 12.28 3.71 -16.54
N ALA A 72 12.15 2.65 -15.73
CA ALA A 72 11.70 1.35 -16.21
C ALA A 72 10.27 1.39 -16.78
N LEU A 73 9.35 2.12 -16.14
CA LEU A 73 8.00 2.33 -16.68
C LEU A 73 8.02 3.05 -18.03
N ALA A 74 8.84 4.09 -18.17
CA ALA A 74 8.97 4.84 -19.42
C ALA A 74 9.56 3.99 -20.56
N GLU A 75 10.58 3.18 -20.27
CA GLU A 75 11.23 2.31 -21.25
C GLU A 75 10.34 1.15 -21.71
N THR A 76 9.49 0.64 -20.83
CA THR A 76 8.62 -0.51 -21.11
C THR A 76 7.21 -0.12 -21.56
N GLY A 77 6.79 1.11 -21.32
CA GLY A 77 5.41 1.55 -21.54
C GLY A 77 4.40 1.02 -20.50
N MET A 78 4.87 0.31 -19.49
CA MET A 78 4.03 -0.25 -18.41
C MET A 78 3.30 0.87 -17.64
N LYS A 79 2.09 0.57 -17.19
CA LYS A 79 1.22 1.51 -16.47
C LYS A 79 1.14 1.15 -14.98
N VAL A 80 0.77 2.15 -14.18
CA VAL A 80 0.46 1.98 -12.76
C VAL A 80 -0.98 2.44 -12.53
N PRO A 81 -1.98 1.58 -12.71
CA PRO A 81 -3.37 2.00 -12.58
C PRO A 81 -3.83 2.17 -11.14
N MET A 82 -3.15 1.52 -10.18
CA MET A 82 -3.55 1.48 -8.78
C MET A 82 -2.33 1.41 -7.88
N ALA A 83 -2.44 2.04 -6.71
CA ALA A 83 -1.49 1.93 -5.62
C ALA A 83 -2.19 1.68 -4.29
N THR A 84 -1.45 1.25 -3.30
CA THR A 84 -1.89 1.05 -1.92
C THR A 84 -0.74 1.27 -0.94
N THR A 85 -1.01 1.37 0.35
CA THR A 85 0.02 1.52 1.38
C THR A 85 0.07 0.30 2.29
N ASN A 86 1.27 -0.18 2.59
CA ASN A 86 1.46 -1.22 3.58
C ASN A 86 1.32 -0.64 5.00
N LEU A 87 0.18 -0.88 5.62
CA LEU A 87 -0.15 -0.50 6.99
C LEU A 87 -0.28 -1.71 7.92
N PHE A 88 0.35 -2.84 7.58
CA PHE A 88 0.12 -4.09 8.30
C PHE A 88 1.37 -4.92 8.56
N THR A 89 2.38 -4.92 7.70
CA THR A 89 3.55 -5.79 7.85
C THR A 89 4.45 -5.35 9.01
N HIS A 90 4.72 -4.04 9.13
CA HIS A 90 5.62 -3.53 10.15
C HIS A 90 5.00 -3.60 11.56
N PRO A 91 5.74 -4.06 12.60
CA PRO A 91 5.23 -4.19 13.97
C PRO A 91 4.63 -2.92 14.59
N VAL A 92 4.95 -1.73 14.08
CA VAL A 92 4.34 -0.47 14.53
C VAL A 92 2.81 -0.51 14.39
N PHE A 93 2.28 -1.25 13.42
CA PHE A 93 0.85 -1.39 13.15
C PHE A 93 0.19 -2.59 13.85
N LYS A 94 0.86 -3.20 14.82
CA LYS A 94 0.35 -4.39 15.52
C LYS A 94 -1.03 -4.21 16.17
N ASP A 95 -1.40 -2.96 16.52
CA ASP A 95 -2.72 -2.60 17.08
C ASP A 95 -3.61 -1.88 16.06
N GLY A 96 -3.39 -2.07 14.78
CA GLY A 96 -4.04 -1.32 13.72
C GLY A 96 -3.24 -0.07 13.32
N ALA A 97 -3.66 0.55 12.23
CA ALA A 97 -3.09 1.78 11.72
C ALA A 97 -4.04 2.96 11.99
N PHE A 98 -5.10 3.10 11.20
CA PHE A 98 -6.09 4.17 11.38
C PHE A 98 -6.93 4.00 12.64
N THR A 99 -7.13 2.76 13.10
CA THR A 99 -7.92 2.45 14.29
C THR A 99 -7.09 2.18 15.55
N SER A 100 -5.77 2.31 15.47
CA SER A 100 -4.88 2.10 16.62
C SER A 100 -5.34 2.90 17.85
N ASN A 101 -5.21 2.31 19.04
CA ASN A 101 -5.44 3.01 20.30
C ASN A 101 -4.42 4.14 20.51
N ASP A 102 -3.23 4.03 19.93
CA ASP A 102 -2.19 5.06 19.96
C ASP A 102 -2.43 6.12 18.86
N LYS A 103 -2.66 7.38 19.30
CA LYS A 103 -2.89 8.51 18.39
C LYS A 103 -1.69 8.83 17.48
N ASP A 104 -0.48 8.58 17.94
CA ASP A 104 0.72 8.91 17.18
C ASP A 104 0.93 7.88 16.05
N ILE A 105 0.54 6.62 16.27
CA ILE A 105 0.48 5.60 15.21
C ILE A 105 -0.59 5.97 14.18
N ARG A 106 -1.79 6.43 14.59
CA ARG A 106 -2.82 6.88 13.64
C ARG A 106 -2.33 8.02 12.75
N ARG A 107 -1.69 9.04 13.37
CA ARG A 107 -1.11 10.17 12.64
C ARG A 107 0.01 9.75 11.69
N TYR A 108 0.86 8.82 12.14
CA TYR A 108 1.91 8.25 11.30
C TYR A 108 1.33 7.52 10.09
N ALA A 109 0.31 6.68 10.29
CA ALA A 109 -0.37 5.97 9.22
C ALA A 109 -0.96 6.93 8.16
N ILE A 110 -1.68 7.96 8.60
CA ILE A 110 -2.25 8.98 7.70
C ILE A 110 -1.15 9.66 6.88
N ARG A 111 -0.06 10.11 7.50
CA ARG A 111 1.06 10.74 6.78
C ARG A 111 1.76 9.78 5.82
N LYS A 112 1.89 8.50 6.19
CA LYS A 112 2.47 7.48 5.31
C LYS A 112 1.60 7.31 4.07
N VAL A 113 0.28 7.28 4.22
CA VAL A 113 -0.68 7.20 3.11
C VAL A 113 -0.63 8.45 2.24
N MET A 114 -0.65 9.66 2.82
CA MET A 114 -0.54 10.91 2.05
C MET A 114 0.72 10.92 1.17
N LYS A 115 1.87 10.56 1.75
CA LYS A 115 3.15 10.50 1.02
C LYS A 115 3.13 9.46 -0.13
N ASN A 116 2.36 8.39 0.03
CA ASN A 116 2.21 7.39 -1.04
C ASN A 116 1.13 7.76 -2.07
N ILE A 117 0.11 8.51 -1.68
CA ILE A 117 -0.85 9.11 -2.64
C ILE A 117 -0.12 10.06 -3.60
N GLU A 118 0.77 10.92 -3.09
CA GLU A 118 1.60 11.79 -3.94
C GLU A 118 2.39 10.97 -4.97
N LEU A 119 3.05 9.90 -4.52
CA LEU A 119 3.78 8.99 -5.41
C LEU A 119 2.85 8.29 -6.41
N ALA A 120 1.69 7.83 -5.97
CA ALA A 120 0.70 7.18 -6.83
C ALA A 120 0.25 8.12 -7.97
N VAL A 121 -0.06 9.37 -7.64
CA VAL A 121 -0.42 10.41 -8.61
C VAL A 121 0.76 10.70 -9.56
N GLU A 122 1.97 10.82 -9.04
CA GLU A 122 3.19 11.03 -9.84
C GLU A 122 3.41 9.88 -10.84
N LEU A 123 3.04 8.66 -10.49
CA LEU A 123 3.15 7.48 -11.35
C LEU A 123 1.92 7.25 -12.25
N GLY A 124 0.91 8.11 -12.16
CA GLY A 124 -0.30 8.09 -13.02
C GLY A 124 -1.40 7.15 -12.54
N ALA A 125 -1.39 6.73 -11.28
CA ALA A 125 -2.47 5.94 -10.69
C ALA A 125 -3.75 6.79 -10.55
N THR A 126 -4.88 6.17 -10.85
CA THR A 126 -6.23 6.78 -10.71
C THR A 126 -7.06 6.14 -9.62
N THR A 127 -6.58 5.05 -9.04
CA THR A 127 -7.23 4.33 -7.94
C THR A 127 -6.26 4.13 -6.79
N TYR A 128 -6.73 4.39 -5.59
CA TYR A 128 -5.98 4.12 -4.36
C TYR A 128 -6.76 3.15 -3.50
N VAL A 129 -6.24 1.93 -3.36
CA VAL A 129 -6.88 0.88 -2.58
C VAL A 129 -6.49 1.01 -1.12
N CYS A 130 -7.46 0.87 -0.24
CA CYS A 130 -7.29 0.87 1.20
C CYS A 130 -7.78 -0.46 1.76
N TRP A 131 -6.84 -1.27 2.23
CA TRP A 131 -7.08 -2.54 2.90
C TRP A 131 -6.72 -2.47 4.37
N GLY A 132 -7.68 -2.80 5.23
CA GLY A 132 -7.55 -2.73 6.68
C GLY A 132 -6.85 -3.94 7.31
N GLY A 133 -5.70 -4.39 6.78
CA GLY A 133 -5.06 -5.65 7.15
C GLY A 133 -4.77 -5.86 8.64
N ARG A 134 -4.48 -4.82 9.40
CA ARG A 134 -4.24 -4.88 10.85
C ARG A 134 -5.33 -4.17 11.67
N GLU A 135 -6.33 -3.62 11.00
CA GLU A 135 -7.46 -3.02 11.70
C GLU A 135 -8.29 -4.09 12.41
N GLY A 136 -9.03 -3.70 13.44
CA GLY A 136 -9.75 -4.63 14.30
C GLY A 136 -8.94 -5.13 15.50
N ALA A 137 -9.45 -6.16 16.17
CA ALA A 137 -8.86 -6.74 17.37
C ALA A 137 -8.96 -8.27 17.39
N GLU A 138 -8.06 -8.92 18.09
CA GLU A 138 -8.10 -10.37 18.32
C GLU A 138 -9.09 -10.73 19.44
N SER A 139 -9.46 -9.76 20.27
CA SER A 139 -10.40 -9.90 21.38
C SER A 139 -11.24 -8.63 21.48
N ASP A 140 -12.55 -8.77 21.57
CA ASP A 140 -13.51 -7.66 21.66
C ASP A 140 -13.22 -6.70 22.82
N GLY A 141 -12.62 -7.21 23.89
CA GLY A 141 -12.21 -6.39 25.03
C GLY A 141 -10.98 -5.50 24.79
N ALA A 142 -10.26 -5.70 23.68
CA ALA A 142 -9.03 -4.96 23.41
C ALA A 142 -9.26 -3.63 22.69
N LYS A 143 -10.41 -3.45 22.05
CA LYS A 143 -10.73 -2.25 21.26
C LYS A 143 -12.24 -2.00 21.20
N ASP A 144 -12.64 -0.76 21.46
CA ASP A 144 -14.00 -0.33 21.24
C ASP A 144 -14.26 -0.18 19.74
N ALA A 145 -15.16 -1.03 19.20
CA ALA A 145 -15.47 -1.09 17.77
C ALA A 145 -16.09 0.22 17.24
N TYR A 146 -16.94 0.90 18.03
CA TYR A 146 -17.53 2.17 17.62
C TYR A 146 -16.48 3.29 17.54
N VAL A 147 -15.61 3.37 18.55
CA VAL A 147 -14.50 4.32 18.54
C VAL A 147 -13.51 4.02 17.41
N ALA A 148 -13.27 2.75 17.12
CA ALA A 148 -12.40 2.35 16.01
C ALA A 148 -13.02 2.76 14.67
N LEU A 149 -14.32 2.55 14.46
CA LEU A 149 -15.03 2.99 13.26
C LEU A 149 -15.00 4.51 13.08
N ASP A 150 -15.18 5.27 14.17
CA ASP A 150 -15.08 6.73 14.13
C ASP A 150 -13.68 7.20 13.73
N ARG A 151 -12.63 6.59 14.28
CA ARG A 151 -11.23 6.86 13.91
C ARG A 151 -10.95 6.52 12.44
N PHE A 152 -11.49 5.41 11.95
CA PHE A 152 -11.37 5.00 10.56
C PHE A 152 -12.03 6.03 9.62
N ARG A 153 -13.26 6.45 9.94
CA ARG A 153 -13.97 7.51 9.21
C ARG A 153 -13.21 8.83 9.22
N GLU A 154 -12.67 9.26 10.38
CA GLU A 154 -11.85 10.46 10.51
C GLU A 154 -10.62 10.39 9.59
N ALA A 155 -9.94 9.25 9.55
CA ALA A 155 -8.79 9.07 8.68
C ALA A 155 -9.17 9.22 7.20
N PHE A 156 -10.27 8.61 6.75
CA PHE A 156 -10.73 8.73 5.36
C PHE A 156 -11.20 10.15 5.02
N ASN A 157 -11.85 10.85 5.94
CA ASN A 157 -12.20 12.26 5.74
C ASN A 157 -10.94 13.11 5.55
N THR A 158 -9.93 12.94 6.41
CA THR A 158 -8.64 13.64 6.30
C THR A 158 -7.93 13.34 4.98
N LEU A 159 -7.93 12.09 4.54
CA LEU A 159 -7.33 11.70 3.25
C LEU A 159 -8.14 12.24 2.06
N GLY A 160 -9.48 12.26 2.16
CA GLY A 160 -10.36 12.83 1.16
C GLY A 160 -10.16 14.34 0.99
N GLU A 161 -10.07 15.07 2.10
CA GLU A 161 -9.70 16.50 2.12
C GLU A 161 -8.34 16.71 1.47
N PHE A 162 -7.33 15.93 1.86
CA PHE A 162 -5.98 16.00 1.27
C PHE A 162 -5.99 15.82 -0.25
N VAL A 163 -6.71 14.84 -0.77
CA VAL A 163 -6.84 14.59 -2.21
C VAL A 163 -7.53 15.75 -2.91
N THR A 164 -8.60 16.28 -2.32
CA THR A 164 -9.39 17.40 -2.86
C THR A 164 -8.57 18.69 -2.87
N ASP A 165 -7.94 19.03 -1.77
CA ASP A 165 -7.17 20.27 -1.59
C ASP A 165 -5.95 20.35 -2.54
N ASN A 166 -5.37 19.19 -2.87
CA ASN A 166 -4.27 19.10 -3.81
C ASN A 166 -4.73 18.91 -5.28
N GLY A 167 -6.02 18.80 -5.55
CA GLY A 167 -6.57 18.61 -6.89
C GLY A 167 -6.15 17.28 -7.53
N TYR A 168 -5.92 16.23 -6.75
CA TYR A 168 -5.52 14.93 -7.26
C TYR A 168 -6.71 14.17 -7.87
N ASP A 169 -6.58 13.69 -9.11
CA ASP A 169 -7.57 12.83 -9.76
C ASP A 169 -7.32 11.36 -9.38
N ILE A 170 -7.56 11.04 -8.11
CA ILE A 170 -7.43 9.69 -7.58
C ILE A 170 -8.66 9.33 -6.74
N LYS A 171 -9.16 8.10 -6.91
CA LYS A 171 -10.34 7.60 -6.20
C LYS A 171 -9.95 6.55 -5.18
N PHE A 172 -10.50 6.67 -3.98
CA PHE A 172 -10.37 5.61 -2.97
C PHE A 172 -11.25 4.42 -3.30
N ALA A 173 -10.70 3.23 -3.15
CA ALA A 173 -11.41 1.96 -3.17
C ALA A 173 -11.17 1.24 -1.85
N ILE A 174 -12.23 0.97 -1.11
CA ILE A 174 -12.13 0.22 0.15
C ILE A 174 -12.20 -1.26 -0.18
N GLU A 175 -11.18 -2.00 0.26
CA GLU A 175 -11.14 -3.45 0.18
C GLU A 175 -11.52 -4.03 1.56
N PRO A 176 -12.76 -4.51 1.74
CA PRO A 176 -13.20 -5.05 3.02
C PRO A 176 -12.58 -6.42 3.29
N LYS A 177 -12.30 -6.70 4.56
CA LYS A 177 -11.83 -8.02 4.99
C LYS A 177 -12.82 -8.66 5.97
N PRO A 178 -13.29 -9.88 5.76
CA PRO A 178 -14.06 -10.64 6.73
C PRO A 178 -13.12 -11.40 7.67
N ASN A 179 -12.87 -10.90 8.87
CA ASN A 179 -12.11 -11.58 9.93
C ASN A 179 -10.68 -12.05 9.55
N GLU A 180 -9.98 -11.34 8.68
CA GLU A 180 -8.61 -11.70 8.34
C GLU A 180 -7.69 -10.46 8.36
N PRO A 181 -6.55 -10.54 9.06
CA PRO A 181 -6.12 -11.54 10.05
C PRO A 181 -6.76 -11.36 11.42
N ARG A 182 -7.64 -10.36 11.58
CA ARG A 182 -8.31 -10.03 12.84
C ARG A 182 -9.81 -9.94 12.67
N GLY A 183 -10.54 -10.17 13.75
CA GLY A 183 -11.94 -9.88 13.84
C GLY A 183 -12.21 -8.39 13.64
N ASP A 184 -13.44 -8.06 13.34
CA ASP A 184 -13.96 -6.75 13.00
C ASP A 184 -13.82 -6.30 11.54
N ILE A 185 -14.69 -5.42 11.22
CA ILE A 185 -15.11 -5.08 9.87
C ILE A 185 -14.59 -3.70 9.52
N PHE A 186 -13.43 -3.64 8.94
CA PHE A 186 -12.94 -2.39 8.36
C PHE A 186 -12.36 -2.62 6.97
#